data_16873c6d4dd8a80ffd2b4687eb5fea13
#
_entry.id   16873c6d4dd8a80ffd2b4687eb5fea13
#
_cell.length_a   1.000
_cell.length_b   1.000
_cell.length_c   1.000
_cell.angle_alpha   90.00
_cell.angle_beta   90.00
_cell.angle_gamma   90.00
#
_symmetry.space_group_name_H-M   'P 1'
#
loop_
_entity.id
_entity.type
_entity.pdbx_description
1 polymer ?
#
loop_
_entity_poly.entity_id
_entity_poly.type
_entity_poly.pdbx_seq_one_letter_code
_entity_poly.pdbx_strand_id
1 'polypeptide(L)'
;MTRIEQPTATLILKPGRDKPVHNRHPWVFSGAIGRVKGQPAPGDLVTVADHKGAPLATAYYNAKSQIQARILSWETAAPIDESFWRNRLQQAIHGRSLITAPLITDPLNTDPLNTDPLNTDPLITVPLPTAPLNTAHRLINAEADLLPGLVVDRYGDYLVMQCLTLGIDRRKEMLARLLAELLHPAGILERSDVDVRGKEGLRPLVELRHGQEPPAELTIHENGFSFLVDLRHGHKTGFYLDQRDNRATVGQPALMAGREVLNVFAFTGAFGVYAAAAGARNVVQIDSSAPALETAERNMKLNGLDKASDEYIAGDAFEVLRYFREEGRQFDAIILDPPKFAHSQSQIDRAARGYKDLNWLAMRLLRPNGVLATFSCSGLVSADLFQKIVFGAAVDAGRDVQILHHLGQSADHPVLLTFPESAYLKGLLCRVI
;
A
#
# COMPACT_ATOMS: atom_id res chain seq x y z
N MET A 1 -17.78 17.18 -28.77
CA MET A 1 -17.23 16.03 -29.52
C MET A 1 -16.03 15.54 -28.79
N THR A 2 -16.09 14.34 -28.24
CA THR A 2 -15.00 13.69 -27.49
C THR A 2 -13.86 13.39 -28.45
N ARG A 3 -12.68 13.95 -28.18
CA ARG A 3 -11.50 13.76 -29.06
C ARG A 3 -11.01 12.31 -28.91
N ILE A 4 -11.16 11.51 -29.96
CA ILE A 4 -10.57 10.17 -30.03
C ILE A 4 -9.06 10.35 -30.21
N GLU A 5 -8.28 9.83 -29.28
CA GLU A 5 -6.83 9.79 -29.43
C GLU A 5 -6.46 8.59 -30.32
N GLN A 6 -5.71 8.83 -31.37
CA GLN A 6 -5.23 7.80 -32.30
C GLN A 6 -3.73 7.55 -32.06
N PRO A 7 -3.26 6.29 -32.19
CA PRO A 7 -1.84 6.01 -32.18
C PRO A 7 -1.10 6.79 -33.28
N THR A 8 -0.07 7.55 -32.89
CA THR A 8 0.75 8.37 -33.83
C THR A 8 1.91 7.60 -34.44
N ALA A 9 2.24 6.42 -33.86
CA ALA A 9 3.39 5.62 -34.27
C ALA A 9 3.19 4.14 -33.90
N THR A 10 4.08 3.29 -34.43
CA THR A 10 4.12 1.85 -34.12
C THR A 10 5.48 1.47 -33.54
N LEU A 11 5.46 0.84 -32.35
CA LEU A 11 6.63 0.23 -31.72
C LEU A 11 6.71 -1.23 -32.16
N ILE A 12 7.71 -1.58 -32.98
CA ILE A 12 7.94 -2.93 -33.43
C ILE A 12 8.91 -3.61 -32.47
N LEU A 13 8.46 -4.69 -31.86
CA LEU A 13 9.25 -5.46 -30.91
C LEU A 13 10.33 -6.29 -31.62
N LYS A 14 11.42 -6.61 -30.94
CA LYS A 14 12.43 -7.55 -31.40
C LYS A 14 11.86 -8.97 -31.45
N PRO A 15 12.38 -9.87 -32.31
CA PRO A 15 11.99 -11.28 -32.31
C PRO A 15 12.06 -11.89 -30.89
N GLY A 16 11.02 -12.58 -30.47
CA GLY A 16 10.92 -13.26 -29.18
C GLY A 16 10.75 -12.31 -27.95
N ARG A 17 10.60 -10.99 -28.16
CA ARG A 17 10.33 -10.02 -27.08
C ARG A 17 8.86 -9.63 -26.93
N ASP A 18 8.00 -10.23 -27.72
CA ASP A 18 6.54 -10.08 -27.71
C ASP A 18 5.82 -10.97 -26.66
N LYS A 19 6.48 -12.02 -26.16
CA LYS A 19 5.90 -12.95 -25.17
C LYS A 19 5.31 -12.25 -23.93
N PRO A 20 5.95 -11.25 -23.29
CA PRO A 20 5.31 -10.54 -22.17
C PRO A 20 4.01 -9.84 -22.56
N VAL A 21 3.94 -9.23 -23.76
CA VAL A 21 2.73 -8.57 -24.26
C VAL A 21 1.60 -9.58 -24.49
N HIS A 22 1.89 -10.74 -25.08
CA HIS A 22 0.93 -11.85 -25.22
C HIS A 22 0.45 -12.37 -23.87
N ASN A 23 1.33 -12.42 -22.87
CA ASN A 23 1.01 -12.79 -21.49
C ASN A 23 0.32 -11.65 -20.72
N ARG A 24 -0.09 -10.58 -21.38
CA ARG A 24 -0.81 -9.42 -20.81
C ARG A 24 -0.02 -8.63 -19.75
N HIS A 25 1.31 -8.69 -19.80
CA HIS A 25 2.15 -7.84 -18.95
C HIS A 25 2.09 -6.39 -19.48
N PRO A 26 1.81 -5.38 -18.61
CA PRO A 26 1.51 -4.02 -19.07
C PRO A 26 2.75 -3.21 -19.48
N TRP A 27 3.97 -3.68 -19.23
CA TRP A 27 5.19 -2.91 -19.48
C TRP A 27 5.96 -3.41 -20.71
N VAL A 28 6.39 -2.46 -21.54
CA VAL A 28 7.31 -2.69 -22.65
C VAL A 28 8.61 -1.92 -22.37
N PHE A 29 9.66 -2.65 -22.06
CA PHE A 29 10.98 -2.08 -21.77
C PHE A 29 11.70 -1.67 -23.06
N SER A 30 12.58 -0.65 -22.95
CA SER A 30 13.41 -0.15 -24.07
C SER A 30 14.17 -1.26 -24.80
N GLY A 31 14.72 -2.22 -24.06
CA GLY A 31 15.45 -3.36 -24.61
C GLY A 31 14.60 -4.31 -25.48
N ALA A 32 13.27 -4.28 -25.37
CA ALA A 32 12.36 -5.10 -26.17
C ALA A 32 12.02 -4.47 -27.52
N ILE A 33 12.18 -3.14 -27.68
CA ILE A 33 11.84 -2.41 -28.90
C ILE A 33 12.97 -2.53 -29.90
N GLY A 34 12.62 -3.01 -31.09
CA GLY A 34 13.55 -3.14 -32.21
C GLY A 34 13.57 -1.88 -33.07
N ARG A 35 12.39 -1.33 -33.35
CA ARG A 35 12.21 -0.19 -34.26
C ARG A 35 10.96 0.60 -33.91
N VAL A 36 11.02 1.92 -34.06
CA VAL A 36 9.86 2.83 -33.99
C VAL A 36 9.52 3.30 -35.39
N LYS A 37 8.31 3.08 -35.87
CA LYS A 37 7.76 3.64 -37.10
C LYS A 37 6.92 4.86 -36.75
N GLY A 38 7.27 6.00 -37.30
CA GLY A 38 6.69 7.31 -36.95
C GLY A 38 7.55 8.07 -35.94
N GLN A 39 7.05 9.20 -35.47
CA GLN A 39 7.75 10.09 -34.53
C GLN A 39 6.81 10.43 -33.37
N PRO A 40 6.59 9.50 -32.43
CA PRO A 40 5.69 9.77 -31.32
C PRO A 40 6.32 10.80 -30.37
N ALA A 41 5.54 11.80 -30.00
CA ALA A 41 5.89 12.69 -28.90
C ALA A 41 5.75 11.95 -27.57
N PRO A 42 6.52 12.35 -26.53
CA PRO A 42 6.39 11.76 -25.21
C PRO A 42 4.95 11.87 -24.67
N GLY A 43 4.35 10.75 -24.27
CA GLY A 43 2.97 10.63 -23.77
C GLY A 43 1.93 10.35 -24.85
N ASP A 44 2.31 10.30 -26.14
CA ASP A 44 1.41 9.94 -27.22
C ASP A 44 1.00 8.46 -27.16
N LEU A 45 -0.16 8.17 -27.75
CA LEU A 45 -0.56 6.79 -28.00
C LEU A 45 0.26 6.18 -29.14
N VAL A 46 0.61 4.92 -28.96
CA VAL A 46 1.33 4.11 -29.95
C VAL A 46 0.72 2.72 -30.06
N THR A 47 0.83 2.12 -31.22
CA THR A 47 0.57 0.69 -31.42
C THR A 47 1.83 -0.10 -31.06
N VAL A 48 1.71 -1.09 -30.18
CA VAL A 48 2.76 -2.11 -29.97
C VAL A 48 2.51 -3.25 -30.93
N ALA A 49 3.52 -3.64 -31.70
CA ALA A 49 3.42 -4.69 -32.72
C ALA A 49 4.55 -5.71 -32.55
N ASP A 50 4.31 -6.93 -33.00
CA ASP A 50 5.33 -7.97 -33.06
C ASP A 50 6.45 -7.64 -34.08
N HIS A 51 7.44 -8.49 -34.19
CA HIS A 51 8.58 -8.29 -35.11
C HIS A 51 8.18 -8.31 -36.59
N LYS A 52 7.01 -8.86 -36.96
CA LYS A 52 6.45 -8.88 -38.31
C LYS A 52 5.56 -7.66 -38.58
N GLY A 53 5.22 -6.92 -37.57
CA GLY A 53 4.36 -5.73 -37.64
C GLY A 53 2.89 -5.99 -37.34
N ALA A 54 2.52 -7.19 -36.89
CA ALA A 54 1.15 -7.46 -36.46
C ALA A 54 0.85 -6.72 -35.13
N PRO A 55 -0.25 -5.96 -35.05
CA PRO A 55 -0.58 -5.19 -33.86
C PRO A 55 -0.95 -6.08 -32.68
N LEU A 56 -0.43 -5.77 -31.48
CA LEU A 56 -0.63 -6.53 -30.26
C LEU A 56 -1.40 -5.74 -29.18
N ALA A 57 -1.16 -4.43 -29.11
CA ALA A 57 -1.73 -3.58 -28.06
C ALA A 57 -1.65 -2.10 -28.41
N THR A 58 -2.47 -1.27 -27.71
CA THR A 58 -2.34 0.17 -27.67
C THR A 58 -1.72 0.59 -26.34
N ALA A 59 -0.72 1.48 -26.38
CA ALA A 59 0.02 1.95 -25.21
C ALA A 59 0.29 3.45 -25.31
N TYR A 60 0.65 4.10 -24.21
CA TYR A 60 1.30 5.40 -24.28
C TYR A 60 2.83 5.25 -24.20
N TYR A 61 3.53 6.20 -24.81
CA TYR A 61 4.97 6.13 -25.04
C TYR A 61 5.74 7.20 -24.29
N ASN A 62 6.90 6.83 -23.75
CA ASN A 62 7.86 7.77 -23.21
C ASN A 62 9.31 7.31 -23.46
N ALA A 63 10.01 7.98 -24.37
CA ALA A 63 11.40 7.67 -24.72
C ALA A 63 12.39 7.85 -23.56
N LYS A 64 12.07 8.66 -22.56
CA LYS A 64 12.96 8.93 -21.40
C LYS A 64 12.90 7.81 -20.35
N SER A 65 11.81 7.06 -20.32
CA SER A 65 11.62 5.96 -19.36
C SER A 65 12.29 4.68 -19.84
N GLN A 66 12.81 3.86 -18.92
CA GLN A 66 13.22 2.50 -19.24
C GLN A 66 12.02 1.62 -19.65
N ILE A 67 10.84 1.89 -19.08
CA ILE A 67 9.55 1.30 -19.49
C ILE A 67 8.97 2.23 -20.53
N GLN A 68 9.45 2.08 -21.79
CA GLN A 68 9.13 3.02 -22.85
C GLN A 68 7.67 3.00 -23.30
N ALA A 69 6.96 1.88 -23.13
CA ALA A 69 5.52 1.88 -23.36
C ALA A 69 4.78 1.17 -22.22
N ARG A 70 3.61 1.70 -21.86
CA ARG A 70 2.69 1.11 -20.90
C ARG A 70 1.37 0.84 -21.58
N ILE A 71 0.97 -0.42 -21.59
CA ILE A 71 -0.20 -0.89 -22.33
C ILE A 71 -1.48 -0.44 -21.64
N LEU A 72 -2.37 0.17 -22.40
CA LEU A 72 -3.71 0.58 -21.99
C LEU A 72 -4.76 -0.45 -22.42
N SER A 73 -4.60 -1.00 -23.61
CA SER A 73 -5.56 -1.97 -24.16
C SER A 73 -4.85 -3.00 -25.05
N TRP A 74 -5.23 -4.26 -24.90
CA TRP A 74 -4.87 -5.36 -25.83
C TRP A 74 -5.87 -5.49 -26.98
N GLU A 75 -6.98 -4.74 -26.93
CA GLU A 75 -7.93 -4.60 -28.04
C GLU A 75 -7.46 -3.44 -28.91
N THR A 76 -6.72 -3.76 -29.96
CA THR A 76 -6.05 -2.77 -30.82
C THR A 76 -7.02 -1.91 -31.64
N ALA A 77 -8.25 -2.36 -31.84
CA ALA A 77 -9.32 -1.62 -32.52
C ALA A 77 -10.15 -0.73 -31.58
N ALA A 78 -10.02 -0.92 -30.24
CA ALA A 78 -10.79 -0.13 -29.28
C ALA A 78 -10.31 1.32 -29.27
N PRO A 79 -11.21 2.32 -29.43
CA PRO A 79 -10.83 3.71 -29.34
C PRO A 79 -10.40 4.06 -27.90
N ILE A 80 -9.33 4.82 -27.79
CA ILE A 80 -8.91 5.41 -26.52
C ILE A 80 -9.48 6.82 -26.48
N ASP A 81 -10.68 6.94 -25.98
CA ASP A 81 -11.43 8.17 -25.83
C ASP A 81 -11.83 8.39 -24.36
N GLU A 82 -12.61 9.43 -24.10
CA GLU A 82 -13.09 9.71 -22.75
C GLU A 82 -13.96 8.58 -22.18
N SER A 83 -14.73 7.89 -23.03
CA SER A 83 -15.56 6.75 -22.61
C SER A 83 -14.68 5.57 -22.15
N PHE A 84 -13.55 5.32 -22.84
CA PHE A 84 -12.57 4.33 -22.41
C PHE A 84 -12.07 4.64 -21.00
N TRP A 85 -11.63 5.89 -20.74
CA TRP A 85 -11.12 6.29 -19.43
C TRP A 85 -12.20 6.22 -18.36
N ARG A 86 -13.39 6.69 -18.64
CA ARG A 86 -14.55 6.61 -17.73
C ARG A 86 -14.86 5.17 -17.34
N ASN A 87 -14.92 4.27 -18.32
CA ASN A 87 -15.19 2.85 -18.06
C ASN A 87 -14.09 2.20 -17.20
N ARG A 88 -12.81 2.53 -17.46
CA ARG A 88 -11.68 2.02 -16.64
C ARG A 88 -11.76 2.52 -15.19
N LEU A 89 -12.05 3.80 -14.98
CA LEU A 89 -12.26 4.37 -13.65
C LEU A 89 -13.43 3.68 -12.93
N GLN A 90 -14.56 3.53 -13.61
CA GLN A 90 -15.75 2.86 -13.04
C GLN A 90 -15.46 1.40 -12.66
N GLN A 91 -14.74 0.66 -13.50
CA GLN A 91 -14.36 -0.73 -13.21
C GLN A 91 -13.47 -0.81 -11.95
N ALA A 92 -12.47 0.07 -11.84
CA ALA A 92 -11.60 0.11 -10.66
C ALA A 92 -12.40 0.46 -9.38
N ILE A 93 -13.24 1.49 -9.43
CA ILE A 93 -14.07 1.93 -8.31
C ILE A 93 -15.06 0.83 -7.92
N HIS A 94 -15.74 0.19 -8.89
CA HIS A 94 -16.66 -0.91 -8.61
C HIS A 94 -15.95 -2.12 -8.01
N GLY A 95 -14.74 -2.45 -8.48
CA GLY A 95 -13.91 -3.51 -7.88
C GLY A 95 -13.66 -3.30 -6.39
N ARG A 96 -13.58 -2.05 -5.93
CA ARG A 96 -13.39 -1.74 -4.49
C ARG A 96 -14.66 -1.96 -3.68
N SER A 97 -15.85 -1.77 -4.23
CA SER A 97 -17.11 -2.04 -3.52
C SER A 97 -17.27 -3.52 -3.16
N LEU A 98 -16.68 -4.43 -3.95
CA LEU A 98 -16.67 -5.87 -3.64
C LEU A 98 -15.82 -6.23 -2.41
N ILE A 99 -14.87 -5.36 -2.05
CA ILE A 99 -13.89 -5.62 -0.99
C ILE A 99 -14.23 -4.85 0.28
N THR A 100 -14.85 -3.67 0.14
CA THR A 100 -15.23 -2.80 1.25
C THR A 100 -16.61 -3.13 1.81
N ALA A 101 -17.41 -3.94 1.10
CA ALA A 101 -18.61 -4.51 1.68
C ALA A 101 -18.20 -5.35 2.91
N PRO A 102 -18.85 -5.18 4.08
CA PRO A 102 -18.58 -6.07 5.19
C PRO A 102 -18.79 -7.50 4.69
N LEU A 103 -17.79 -8.35 4.86
CA LEU A 103 -18.00 -9.79 4.75
C LEU A 103 -19.12 -10.07 5.73
N ILE A 104 -20.30 -10.41 5.22
CA ILE A 104 -21.38 -10.97 6.04
C ILE A 104 -20.79 -12.29 6.52
N THR A 105 -20.07 -12.24 7.62
CA THR A 105 -19.83 -13.41 8.43
C THR A 105 -21.19 -13.69 9.07
N ASP A 106 -22.08 -14.34 8.29
CA ASP A 106 -23.12 -15.12 8.93
C ASP A 106 -22.40 -16.02 9.92
N PRO A 107 -22.64 -15.91 11.21
CA PRO A 107 -22.20 -16.95 12.09
C PRO A 107 -22.96 -18.20 11.62
N LEU A 108 -22.25 -19.10 10.94
CA LEU A 108 -22.70 -20.47 10.71
C LEU A 108 -22.87 -21.13 12.07
N ASN A 109 -23.89 -20.75 12.78
CA ASN A 109 -24.44 -21.45 13.90
C ASN A 109 -25.85 -21.90 13.51
N THR A 110 -25.91 -22.79 12.54
CA THR A 110 -27.04 -23.68 12.37
C THR A 110 -26.60 -25.07 12.79
N ASP A 111 -26.45 -25.26 14.09
CA ASP A 111 -26.55 -26.61 14.65
C ASP A 111 -28.04 -26.96 14.72
N PRO A 112 -28.56 -27.86 13.86
CA PRO A 112 -29.99 -28.17 13.80
C PRO A 112 -30.48 -29.06 14.97
N LEU A 113 -29.65 -29.28 15.99
CA LEU A 113 -29.92 -30.24 17.05
C LEU A 113 -30.10 -29.65 18.46
N ASN A 114 -30.07 -28.36 18.65
CA ASN A 114 -30.34 -27.77 19.96
C ASN A 114 -31.74 -27.16 20.03
N THR A 115 -32.75 -27.99 20.24
CA THR A 115 -34.12 -27.58 20.58
C THR A 115 -34.30 -27.56 22.08
N ASP A 116 -33.62 -26.64 22.79
CA ASP A 116 -33.93 -26.36 24.19
C ASP A 116 -34.72 -25.03 24.30
N PRO A 117 -36.04 -25.11 24.68
CA PRO A 117 -36.94 -23.96 24.63
C PRO A 117 -36.81 -22.99 25.81
N LEU A 118 -35.78 -23.07 26.66
CA LEU A 118 -35.74 -22.32 27.92
C LEU A 118 -34.57 -21.36 28.06
N ASN A 119 -33.81 -21.05 27.00
CA ASN A 119 -32.75 -20.02 27.06
C ASN A 119 -33.20 -18.74 26.38
N THR A 120 -33.94 -17.89 27.08
CA THR A 120 -34.27 -16.51 26.69
C THR A 120 -33.30 -15.55 27.30
N ASP A 121 -32.00 -15.69 27.02
CA ASP A 121 -31.07 -14.61 27.24
C ASP A 121 -31.29 -13.52 26.18
N PRO A 122 -31.52 -12.26 26.57
CA PRO A 122 -31.67 -11.19 25.61
C PRO A 122 -30.37 -11.05 24.84
N LEU A 123 -30.43 -11.32 23.53
CA LEU A 123 -29.38 -10.99 22.57
C LEU A 123 -28.94 -9.55 22.84
N ILE A 124 -27.74 -9.36 23.38
CA ILE A 124 -27.10 -8.07 23.44
C ILE A 124 -26.88 -7.67 21.98
N THR A 125 -27.85 -6.98 21.41
CA THR A 125 -27.70 -6.29 20.14
C THR A 125 -26.74 -5.14 20.40
N VAL A 126 -25.44 -5.41 20.17
CA VAL A 126 -24.46 -4.32 20.07
C VAL A 126 -24.94 -3.48 18.88
N PRO A 127 -25.25 -2.17 19.09
CA PRO A 127 -25.63 -1.32 17.98
C PRO A 127 -24.51 -1.36 16.94
N LEU A 128 -24.85 -1.70 15.68
CA LEU A 128 -23.93 -1.54 14.57
C LEU A 128 -23.47 -0.09 14.57
N PRO A 129 -22.15 0.19 14.49
CA PRO A 129 -21.66 1.55 14.44
C PRO A 129 -22.33 2.26 13.27
N THR A 130 -22.96 3.40 13.55
CA THR A 130 -23.68 4.22 12.56
C THR A 130 -22.76 4.94 11.59
N ALA A 131 -21.44 4.93 11.85
CA ALA A 131 -20.40 5.48 10.98
C ALA A 131 -19.79 4.36 10.12
N PRO A 132 -19.38 4.65 8.86
CA PRO A 132 -18.70 3.68 8.01
C PRO A 132 -17.41 3.22 8.70
N LEU A 133 -17.18 1.88 8.76
CA LEU A 133 -16.01 1.26 9.40
C LEU A 133 -14.68 1.76 8.80
N ASN A 134 -14.66 2.08 7.51
CA ASN A 134 -13.49 2.57 6.80
C ASN A 134 -13.87 3.77 5.92
N THR A 135 -13.30 4.95 6.20
CA THR A 135 -13.48 6.16 5.40
C THR A 135 -12.28 6.47 4.50
N ALA A 136 -11.22 5.67 4.59
CA ALA A 136 -10.03 5.80 3.75
C ALA A 136 -9.63 4.46 3.13
N HIS A 137 -9.42 4.46 1.80
CA HIS A 137 -9.03 3.29 1.03
C HIS A 137 -8.52 3.68 -0.35
N ARG A 138 -7.75 2.79 -0.98
CA ARG A 138 -7.31 2.95 -2.36
C ARG A 138 -8.43 2.64 -3.34
N LEU A 139 -8.74 3.60 -4.22
CA LEU A 139 -9.71 3.44 -5.30
C LEU A 139 -9.09 2.92 -6.59
N ILE A 140 -7.86 3.36 -6.91
CA ILE A 140 -7.16 3.01 -8.16
C ILE A 140 -5.71 2.66 -7.83
N ASN A 141 -5.27 1.46 -8.23
CA ASN A 141 -3.94 0.93 -7.98
C ASN A 141 -3.15 0.72 -9.28
N ALA A 142 -3.01 1.76 -10.06
CA ALA A 142 -2.17 1.84 -11.25
C ALA A 142 -2.34 0.65 -12.23
N GLU A 143 -1.26 -0.05 -12.56
CA GLU A 143 -1.24 -1.18 -13.49
C GLU A 143 -2.17 -2.32 -13.04
N ALA A 144 -2.37 -2.49 -11.74
CA ALA A 144 -3.27 -3.53 -11.23
C ALA A 144 -4.73 -3.30 -11.60
N ASP A 145 -5.11 -2.05 -11.83
CA ASP A 145 -6.44 -1.65 -12.32
C ASP A 145 -6.45 -1.31 -13.82
N LEU A 146 -5.39 -1.68 -14.56
CA LEU A 146 -5.24 -1.39 -15.98
C LEU A 146 -5.26 0.12 -16.30
N LEU A 147 -4.81 0.94 -15.33
CA LEU A 147 -4.64 2.40 -15.42
C LEU A 147 -3.17 2.75 -15.12
N PRO A 148 -2.21 2.33 -15.95
CA PRO A 148 -0.78 2.33 -15.62
C PRO A 148 -0.28 3.70 -15.16
N GLY A 149 0.17 3.79 -13.90
CA GLY A 149 0.72 5.01 -13.32
C GLY A 149 -0.31 5.98 -12.73
N LEU A 150 -1.60 5.64 -12.69
CA LEU A 150 -2.61 6.40 -11.94
C LEU A 150 -2.87 5.73 -10.58
N VAL A 151 -2.66 6.46 -9.50
CA VAL A 151 -3.08 6.06 -8.15
C VAL A 151 -4.11 7.06 -7.66
N VAL A 152 -5.20 6.56 -7.06
CA VAL A 152 -6.21 7.41 -6.40
C VAL A 152 -6.59 6.78 -5.08
N ASP A 153 -6.43 7.54 -4.01
CA ASP A 153 -6.84 7.17 -2.66
C ASP A 153 -7.98 8.08 -2.19
N ARG A 154 -8.97 7.50 -1.51
CA ARG A 154 -10.06 8.23 -0.87
C ARG A 154 -9.74 8.44 0.60
N TYR A 155 -10.05 9.63 1.10
CA TYR A 155 -9.96 10.04 2.50
C TYR A 155 -11.21 10.83 2.86
N GLY A 156 -12.22 10.15 3.40
CA GLY A 156 -13.54 10.74 3.62
C GLY A 156 -14.14 11.29 2.32
N ASP A 157 -14.37 12.60 2.29
CA ASP A 157 -14.92 13.31 1.13
C ASP A 157 -13.84 13.80 0.15
N TYR A 158 -12.56 13.58 0.44
CA TYR A 158 -11.44 14.01 -0.42
C TYR A 158 -10.83 12.85 -1.19
N LEU A 159 -10.30 13.15 -2.38
CA LEU A 159 -9.47 12.24 -3.15
C LEU A 159 -8.03 12.76 -3.21
N VAL A 160 -7.07 11.86 -3.11
CA VAL A 160 -5.67 12.14 -3.39
C VAL A 160 -5.26 11.37 -4.64
N MET A 161 -4.84 12.09 -5.67
CA MET A 161 -4.47 11.53 -6.98
C MET A 161 -2.96 11.63 -7.17
N GLN A 162 -2.33 10.56 -7.69
CA GLN A 162 -0.93 10.57 -8.12
C GLN A 162 -0.85 10.23 -9.62
N CYS A 163 -0.18 11.10 -10.37
CA CYS A 163 0.12 10.93 -11.79
C CYS A 163 1.59 10.53 -11.94
N LEU A 164 1.88 9.22 -11.88
CA LEU A 164 3.24 8.70 -11.77
C LEU A 164 3.96 8.59 -13.13
N THR A 165 3.22 8.63 -14.23
CA THR A 165 3.73 8.44 -15.59
C THR A 165 3.34 9.58 -16.50
N LEU A 166 4.16 9.84 -17.53
CA LEU A 166 3.91 10.93 -18.46
C LEU A 166 2.57 10.78 -19.21
N GLY A 167 2.19 9.54 -19.54
CA GLY A 167 0.91 9.27 -20.18
C GLY A 167 -0.30 9.69 -19.35
N ILE A 168 -0.26 9.43 -18.04
CA ILE A 168 -1.29 9.87 -17.10
C ILE A 168 -1.18 11.37 -16.82
N ASP A 169 0.03 11.90 -16.63
CA ASP A 169 0.23 13.33 -16.35
C ASP A 169 -0.37 14.23 -17.45
N ARG A 170 -0.24 13.84 -18.72
CA ARG A 170 -0.86 14.56 -19.85
C ARG A 170 -2.40 14.53 -19.85
N ARG A 171 -3.01 13.59 -19.13
CA ARG A 171 -4.46 13.36 -19.07
C ARG A 171 -5.07 13.72 -17.71
N LYS A 172 -4.27 14.23 -16.80
CA LYS A 172 -4.66 14.43 -15.39
C LYS A 172 -5.89 15.33 -15.22
N GLU A 173 -6.02 16.39 -16.02
CA GLU A 173 -7.19 17.29 -15.95
C GLU A 173 -8.49 16.57 -16.34
N MET A 174 -8.45 15.79 -17.43
CA MET A 174 -9.59 14.96 -17.83
C MET A 174 -9.91 13.89 -16.77
N LEU A 175 -8.89 13.22 -16.23
CA LEU A 175 -9.06 12.19 -15.21
C LEU A 175 -9.63 12.77 -13.91
N ALA A 176 -9.14 13.94 -13.46
CA ALA A 176 -9.67 14.63 -12.29
C ALA A 176 -11.14 15.03 -12.48
N ARG A 177 -11.50 15.54 -13.66
CA ARG A 177 -12.90 15.87 -13.99
C ARG A 177 -13.77 14.61 -13.98
N LEU A 178 -13.32 13.51 -14.60
CA LEU A 178 -14.07 12.25 -14.61
C LEU A 178 -14.26 11.68 -13.19
N LEU A 179 -13.24 11.76 -12.33
CA LEU A 179 -13.34 11.36 -10.93
C LEU A 179 -14.32 12.25 -10.16
N ALA A 180 -14.30 13.56 -10.41
CA ALA A 180 -15.26 14.49 -9.81
C ALA A 180 -16.71 14.17 -10.21
N GLU A 181 -16.95 13.87 -11.49
CA GLU A 181 -18.27 13.46 -11.98
C GLU A 181 -18.76 12.12 -11.44
N LEU A 182 -17.84 11.16 -11.21
CA LEU A 182 -18.19 9.82 -10.75
C LEU A 182 -18.37 9.72 -9.22
N LEU A 183 -17.63 10.52 -8.45
CA LEU A 183 -17.52 10.33 -7.00
C LEU A 183 -17.98 11.54 -6.18
N HIS A 184 -18.19 12.69 -6.82
CA HIS A 184 -18.62 13.95 -6.19
C HIS A 184 -17.84 14.31 -4.91
N PRO A 185 -16.48 14.29 -4.95
CA PRO A 185 -15.68 14.61 -3.79
C PRO A 185 -15.76 16.11 -3.45
N ALA A 186 -15.50 16.47 -2.17
CA ALA A 186 -15.32 17.87 -1.78
C ALA A 186 -14.09 18.48 -2.46
N GLY A 187 -13.04 17.70 -2.68
CA GLY A 187 -11.84 18.12 -3.40
C GLY A 187 -10.99 16.96 -3.90
N ILE A 188 -10.17 17.23 -4.92
CA ILE A 188 -9.17 16.31 -5.47
C ILE A 188 -7.80 17.00 -5.39
N LEU A 189 -6.92 16.47 -4.53
CA LEU A 189 -5.53 16.92 -4.39
C LEU A 189 -4.61 16.01 -5.20
N GLU A 190 -3.78 16.57 -6.09
CA GLU A 190 -2.68 15.83 -6.71
C GLU A 190 -1.46 15.84 -5.79
N ARG A 191 -0.97 14.66 -5.40
CA ARG A 191 0.25 14.41 -4.64
C ARG A 191 1.25 13.62 -5.47
N SER A 192 1.72 14.25 -6.54
CA SER A 192 2.70 13.70 -7.48
C SER A 192 4.15 14.09 -7.13
N ASP A 193 4.45 14.17 -5.83
CA ASP A 193 5.74 14.57 -5.24
C ASP A 193 6.64 13.36 -4.91
N VAL A 194 6.69 12.38 -5.81
CA VAL A 194 7.41 11.12 -5.62
C VAL A 194 8.53 10.91 -6.64
N ASP A 195 9.64 10.28 -6.23
CA ASP A 195 10.88 10.11 -7.01
C ASP A 195 10.70 9.40 -8.35
N VAL A 196 9.72 8.51 -8.45
CA VAL A 196 9.48 7.75 -9.69
C VAL A 196 9.16 8.66 -10.88
N ARG A 197 8.61 9.84 -10.65
CA ARG A 197 8.32 10.84 -11.69
C ARG A 197 9.59 11.35 -12.40
N GLY A 198 10.69 11.45 -11.69
CA GLY A 198 11.98 11.81 -12.28
C GLY A 198 12.42 10.84 -13.39
N LYS A 199 12.12 9.55 -13.25
CA LYS A 199 12.40 8.52 -14.27
C LYS A 199 11.52 8.68 -15.53
N GLU A 200 10.39 9.35 -15.42
CA GLU A 200 9.48 9.70 -16.51
C GLU A 200 9.79 11.09 -17.10
N GLY A 201 10.77 11.82 -16.53
CA GLY A 201 11.11 13.20 -16.92
C GLY A 201 10.13 14.24 -16.40
N LEU A 202 9.36 13.92 -15.36
CA LEU A 202 8.38 14.80 -14.71
C LEU A 202 8.95 15.42 -13.43
N ARG A 203 8.48 16.62 -13.10
CA ARG A 203 8.82 17.28 -11.82
C ARG A 203 7.86 16.86 -10.72
N PRO A 204 8.29 16.88 -9.44
CA PRO A 204 7.38 16.77 -8.31
C PRO A 204 6.30 17.85 -8.35
N LEU A 205 5.09 17.51 -7.92
CA LEU A 205 3.95 18.42 -7.96
C LEU A 205 2.97 18.10 -6.83
N VAL A 206 2.49 19.16 -6.13
CA VAL A 206 1.37 19.12 -5.20
C VAL A 206 0.43 20.26 -5.56
N GLU A 207 -0.79 19.93 -6.02
CA GLU A 207 -1.74 20.93 -6.53
C GLU A 207 -3.18 20.47 -6.37
N LEU A 208 -4.08 21.40 -6.04
CA LEU A 208 -5.52 21.15 -6.06
C LEU A 208 -6.01 21.04 -7.52
N ARG A 209 -6.68 19.93 -7.86
CA ARG A 209 -7.21 19.69 -9.20
C ARG A 209 -8.71 19.97 -9.31
N HIS A 210 -9.44 19.82 -8.22
CA HIS A 210 -10.89 20.05 -8.21
C HIS A 210 -11.37 20.39 -6.80
N GLY A 211 -12.41 21.24 -6.75
CA GLY A 211 -13.17 21.52 -5.52
C GLY A 211 -12.37 22.31 -4.48
N GLN A 212 -12.47 21.89 -3.24
CA GLN A 212 -11.90 22.59 -2.07
C GLN A 212 -10.59 21.94 -1.61
N GLU A 213 -9.68 22.76 -1.08
CA GLU A 213 -8.51 22.28 -0.38
C GLU A 213 -8.90 21.39 0.81
N PRO A 214 -8.24 20.23 1.00
CA PRO A 214 -8.45 19.47 2.22
C PRO A 214 -8.00 20.28 3.44
N PRO A 215 -8.62 20.08 4.61
CA PRO A 215 -8.16 20.71 5.84
C PRO A 215 -6.72 20.28 6.13
N ALA A 216 -5.98 21.13 6.87
CA ALA A 216 -4.59 20.82 7.26
C ALA A 216 -4.49 19.49 8.03
N GLU A 217 -5.55 19.12 8.71
CA GLU A 217 -5.69 17.86 9.41
C GLU A 217 -7.10 17.30 9.17
N LEU A 218 -7.18 16.09 8.68
CA LEU A 218 -8.41 15.37 8.40
C LEU A 218 -8.50 14.15 9.33
N THR A 219 -9.67 13.91 9.93
CA THR A 219 -9.91 12.66 10.66
C THR A 219 -10.46 11.60 9.70
N ILE A 220 -9.83 10.45 9.70
CA ILE A 220 -10.32 9.24 9.00
C ILE A 220 -10.69 8.15 10.00
N HIS A 221 -11.51 7.20 9.55
CA HIS A 221 -11.86 6.01 10.33
C HIS A 221 -11.34 4.75 9.64
N GLU A 222 -10.76 3.84 10.43
CA GLU A 222 -10.28 2.54 9.99
C GLU A 222 -10.62 1.48 11.04
N ASN A 223 -11.45 0.51 10.68
CA ASN A 223 -11.88 -0.60 11.56
C ASN A 223 -12.40 -0.13 12.94
N GLY A 224 -13.09 1.01 12.97
CA GLY A 224 -13.64 1.59 14.21
C GLY A 224 -12.68 2.52 14.96
N PHE A 225 -11.43 2.67 14.53
CA PHE A 225 -10.47 3.62 15.09
C PHE A 225 -10.43 4.91 14.27
N SER A 226 -10.09 6.02 14.94
CA SER A 226 -9.95 7.35 14.33
C SER A 226 -8.48 7.70 14.20
N PHE A 227 -8.08 8.27 13.05
CA PHE A 227 -6.71 8.71 12.80
C PHE A 227 -6.69 10.09 12.18
N LEU A 228 -5.75 10.92 12.63
CA LEU A 228 -5.44 12.22 12.05
C LEU A 228 -4.48 12.04 10.87
N VAL A 229 -4.82 12.63 9.74
CA VAL A 229 -4.01 12.57 8.51
C VAL A 229 -3.80 13.96 7.91
N ASP A 230 -2.59 14.21 7.44
CA ASP A 230 -2.24 15.38 6.63
C ASP A 230 -2.12 14.93 5.17
N LEU A 231 -3.09 15.33 4.34
CA LEU A 231 -3.11 14.93 2.93
C LEU A 231 -2.10 15.70 2.09
N ARG A 232 -1.61 16.86 2.56
CA ARG A 232 -0.69 17.72 1.82
C ARG A 232 0.78 17.38 2.09
N HIS A 233 1.14 17.10 3.34
CA HIS A 233 2.54 16.89 3.74
C HIS A 233 2.82 15.50 4.32
N GLY A 234 1.78 14.71 4.64
CA GLY A 234 1.91 13.36 5.16
C GLY A 234 2.62 12.41 4.18
N HIS A 235 3.15 11.31 4.70
CA HIS A 235 3.81 10.28 3.87
C HIS A 235 2.83 9.65 2.88
N LYS A 236 3.35 9.20 1.73
CA LYS A 236 2.56 8.65 0.61
C LYS A 236 1.48 9.66 0.17
N THR A 237 0.22 9.28 0.29
CA THR A 237 -0.94 10.11 0.01
C THR A 237 -1.59 10.72 1.26
N GLY A 238 -0.98 10.46 2.45
CA GLY A 238 -1.44 10.93 3.76
C GLY A 238 -1.37 9.84 4.84
N PHE A 239 -1.60 8.57 4.48
CA PHE A 239 -1.61 7.43 5.41
C PHE A 239 -1.15 6.13 4.71
N TYR A 240 -0.80 5.10 5.51
CA TYR A 240 -0.38 3.79 5.00
C TYR A 240 -1.59 2.85 4.90
N LEU A 241 -2.45 3.08 3.89
CA LEU A 241 -3.67 2.30 3.66
C LEU A 241 -3.40 0.83 3.36
N ASP A 242 -2.26 0.53 2.76
CA ASP A 242 -1.81 -0.83 2.42
C ASP A 242 -1.54 -1.73 3.65
N GLN A 243 -1.39 -1.14 4.85
CA GLN A 243 -1.17 -1.85 6.10
C GLN A 243 -2.45 -2.10 6.92
N ARG A 244 -3.63 -1.68 6.47
CA ARG A 244 -4.89 -1.79 7.22
C ARG A 244 -5.16 -3.20 7.71
N ASP A 245 -5.12 -4.18 6.82
CA ASP A 245 -5.46 -5.58 7.13
C ASP A 245 -4.38 -6.22 8.01
N ASN A 246 -3.12 -5.78 7.86
CA ASN A 246 -2.02 -6.19 8.74
C ASN A 246 -2.16 -5.62 10.15
N ARG A 247 -2.58 -4.35 10.29
CA ARG A 247 -2.87 -3.76 11.60
C ARG A 247 -3.97 -4.53 12.33
N ALA A 248 -5.05 -4.88 11.63
CA ALA A 248 -6.14 -5.69 12.19
C ALA A 248 -5.67 -7.10 12.60
N THR A 249 -4.81 -7.73 11.81
CA THR A 249 -4.26 -9.07 12.11
C THR A 249 -3.30 -9.03 13.30
N VAL A 250 -2.38 -8.06 13.33
CA VAL A 250 -1.39 -7.91 14.40
C VAL A 250 -2.04 -7.43 15.70
N GLY A 251 -3.01 -6.52 15.61
CA GLY A 251 -3.73 -5.94 16.75
C GLY A 251 -4.84 -6.84 17.33
N GLN A 252 -4.70 -8.17 17.26
CA GLN A 252 -5.65 -9.08 17.91
C GLN A 252 -5.34 -9.24 19.40
N PRO A 253 -6.38 -9.32 20.27
CA PRO A 253 -6.18 -9.49 21.72
C PRO A 253 -5.31 -10.71 22.08
N ALA A 254 -5.44 -11.82 21.37
CA ALA A 254 -4.61 -13.01 21.58
C ALA A 254 -3.11 -12.74 21.41
N LEU A 255 -2.74 -11.71 20.63
CA LEU A 255 -1.35 -11.34 20.35
C LEU A 255 -0.84 -10.20 21.22
N MET A 256 -1.74 -9.33 21.74
CA MET A 256 -1.35 -8.05 22.35
C MET A 256 -1.79 -7.89 23.80
N ALA A 257 -2.84 -8.59 24.26
CA ALA A 257 -3.39 -8.38 25.60
C ALA A 257 -2.36 -8.62 26.73
N GLY A 258 -2.23 -7.65 27.63
CA GLY A 258 -1.31 -7.68 28.77
C GLY A 258 0.17 -7.53 28.42
N ARG A 259 0.54 -7.39 27.14
CA ARG A 259 1.92 -7.33 26.65
C ARG A 259 2.51 -5.94 26.67
N GLU A 260 3.81 -5.85 26.85
CA GLU A 260 4.62 -4.68 26.56
C GLU A 260 5.00 -4.70 25.07
N VAL A 261 4.51 -3.71 24.32
CA VAL A 261 4.63 -3.68 22.85
C VAL A 261 5.62 -2.60 22.43
N LEU A 262 6.54 -2.95 21.52
CA LEU A 262 7.44 -2.03 20.86
C LEU A 262 7.04 -1.87 19.38
N ASN A 263 6.63 -0.68 18.99
CA ASN A 263 6.29 -0.32 17.61
C ASN A 263 7.42 0.54 17.02
N VAL A 264 8.17 -0.02 16.09
CA VAL A 264 9.34 0.62 15.47
C VAL A 264 9.00 1.09 14.06
N PHE A 265 9.45 2.29 13.69
CA PHE A 265 9.02 3.03 12.50
C PHE A 265 7.53 3.35 12.59
N ALA A 266 7.15 3.86 13.76
CA ALA A 266 5.76 4.00 14.17
C ALA A 266 4.96 4.97 13.30
N PHE A 267 5.62 5.94 12.65
CA PHE A 267 4.99 7.04 11.93
C PHE A 267 3.94 7.71 12.83
N THR A 268 2.68 7.81 12.41
CA THR A 268 1.57 8.37 13.20
C THR A 268 0.92 7.35 14.14
N GLY A 269 1.60 6.26 14.47
CA GLY A 269 1.25 5.34 15.55
C GLY A 269 0.12 4.35 15.29
N ALA A 270 -0.26 4.13 14.03
CA ALA A 270 -1.45 3.32 13.75
C ALA A 270 -1.37 1.89 14.30
N PHE A 271 -0.24 1.18 14.16
CA PHE A 271 -0.06 -0.12 14.81
C PHE A 271 -0.14 -0.04 16.34
N GLY A 272 0.36 1.06 16.93
CA GLY A 272 0.28 1.31 18.37
C GLY A 272 -1.16 1.43 18.86
N VAL A 273 -2.03 2.13 18.13
CA VAL A 273 -3.48 2.25 18.44
C VAL A 273 -4.12 0.86 18.44
N TYR A 274 -3.88 0.02 17.44
CA TYR A 274 -4.41 -1.34 17.39
C TYR A 274 -3.89 -2.21 18.54
N ALA A 275 -2.60 -2.11 18.87
CA ALA A 275 -2.02 -2.86 19.98
C ALA A 275 -2.63 -2.43 21.33
N ALA A 276 -2.78 -1.12 21.57
CA ALA A 276 -3.40 -0.60 22.78
C ALA A 276 -4.87 -1.00 22.91
N ALA A 277 -5.64 -0.92 21.82
CA ALA A 277 -7.04 -1.34 21.76
C ALA A 277 -7.21 -2.85 22.03
N ALA A 278 -6.23 -3.66 21.61
CA ALA A 278 -6.18 -5.08 21.87
C ALA A 278 -5.77 -5.42 23.34
N GLY A 279 -5.60 -4.41 24.20
CA GLY A 279 -5.29 -4.58 25.61
C GLY A 279 -3.81 -4.67 25.94
N ALA A 280 -2.90 -4.16 25.10
CA ALA A 280 -1.49 -4.04 25.45
C ALA A 280 -1.33 -3.31 26.79
N ARG A 281 -0.38 -3.75 27.63
CA ARG A 281 -0.10 -3.13 28.93
C ARG A 281 0.45 -1.72 28.75
N ASN A 282 1.40 -1.55 27.86
CA ASN A 282 1.95 -0.28 27.40
C ASN A 282 2.48 -0.43 25.98
N VAL A 283 2.62 0.70 25.30
CA VAL A 283 3.14 0.77 23.93
C VAL A 283 4.30 1.75 23.89
N VAL A 284 5.47 1.29 23.41
CA VAL A 284 6.63 2.12 23.13
C VAL A 284 6.70 2.35 21.62
N GLN A 285 6.73 3.58 21.18
CA GLN A 285 6.72 3.97 19.78
C GLN A 285 8.01 4.70 19.40
N ILE A 286 8.70 4.19 18.39
CA ILE A 286 9.95 4.77 17.87
C ILE A 286 9.74 5.23 16.44
N ASP A 287 10.10 6.48 16.16
CA ASP A 287 10.23 7.02 14.80
C ASP A 287 11.32 8.09 14.77
N SER A 288 11.91 8.35 13.61
CA SER A 288 12.87 9.43 13.44
C SER A 288 12.21 10.81 13.39
N SER A 289 10.90 10.87 13.12
CA SER A 289 10.10 12.09 13.01
C SER A 289 9.37 12.41 14.32
N ALA A 290 9.86 13.39 15.09
CA ALA A 290 9.16 13.88 16.28
C ALA A 290 7.74 14.37 15.97
N PRO A 291 7.45 15.12 14.88
CA PRO A 291 6.07 15.51 14.54
C PRO A 291 5.14 14.32 14.26
N ALA A 292 5.68 13.22 13.68
CA ALA A 292 4.89 12.02 13.47
C ALA A 292 4.53 11.36 14.82
N LEU A 293 5.45 11.33 15.76
CA LEU A 293 5.20 10.81 17.11
C LEU A 293 4.22 11.67 17.92
N GLU A 294 4.25 13.01 17.78
CA GLU A 294 3.24 13.90 18.36
C GLU A 294 1.85 13.55 17.80
N THR A 295 1.75 13.25 16.52
CA THR A 295 0.50 12.79 15.90
C THR A 295 0.12 11.39 16.40
N ALA A 296 1.11 10.50 16.63
CA ALA A 296 0.86 9.17 17.20
C ALA A 296 0.26 9.26 18.62
N GLU A 297 0.79 10.14 19.47
CA GLU A 297 0.22 10.41 20.81
C GLU A 297 -1.20 10.95 20.71
N ARG A 298 -1.46 11.87 19.79
CA ARG A 298 -2.80 12.43 19.56
C ARG A 298 -3.77 11.36 19.04
N ASN A 299 -3.32 10.45 18.21
CA ASN A 299 -4.13 9.31 17.73
C ASN A 299 -4.47 8.36 18.88
N MET A 300 -3.56 8.09 19.81
CA MET A 300 -3.87 7.32 21.02
C MET A 300 -4.95 8.04 21.85
N LYS A 301 -4.80 9.33 22.12
CA LYS A 301 -5.78 10.16 22.85
C LYS A 301 -7.14 10.22 22.15
N LEU A 302 -7.15 10.39 20.82
CA LEU A 302 -8.38 10.46 20.01
C LEU A 302 -9.23 9.19 20.15
N ASN A 303 -8.59 8.06 20.40
CA ASN A 303 -9.25 6.76 20.60
C ASN A 303 -9.46 6.41 22.10
N GLY A 304 -9.07 7.28 23.03
CA GLY A 304 -9.17 7.02 24.46
C GLY A 304 -8.27 5.88 24.96
N LEU A 305 -7.11 5.68 24.30
CA LEU A 305 -6.22 4.56 24.53
C LEU A 305 -4.88 4.96 25.15
N ASP A 306 -4.63 6.25 25.34
CA ASP A 306 -3.38 6.78 25.93
C ASP A 306 -3.21 6.36 27.38
N LYS A 307 -2.00 6.00 27.74
CA LYS A 307 -1.60 5.62 29.10
C LYS A 307 -0.35 6.38 29.51
N ALA A 308 -0.23 6.68 30.80
CA ALA A 308 0.95 7.36 31.36
C ALA A 308 2.24 6.51 31.21
N SER A 309 2.10 5.20 30.95
CA SER A 309 3.20 4.27 30.72
C SER A 309 3.62 4.15 29.27
N ASP A 310 2.92 4.80 28.33
CA ASP A 310 3.31 4.79 26.91
C ASP A 310 4.48 5.73 26.68
N GLU A 311 5.37 5.34 25.76
CA GLU A 311 6.59 6.08 25.45
C GLU A 311 6.66 6.43 23.96
N TYR A 312 7.13 7.64 23.65
CA TYR A 312 7.34 8.13 22.28
C TYR A 312 8.77 8.61 22.14
N ILE A 313 9.59 7.88 21.36
CA ILE A 313 11.04 8.07 21.28
C ILE A 313 11.42 8.50 19.87
N ALA A 314 11.81 9.77 19.72
CA ALA A 314 12.32 10.29 18.46
C ALA A 314 13.81 9.93 18.32
N GLY A 315 14.14 9.12 17.30
CA GLY A 315 15.52 8.69 17.09
C GLY A 315 15.70 7.69 15.94
N ASP A 316 16.96 7.39 15.62
CA ASP A 316 17.28 6.30 14.70
C ASP A 316 16.94 4.95 15.31
N ALA A 317 16.12 4.18 14.60
CA ALA A 317 15.62 2.89 15.08
C ALA A 317 16.77 1.91 15.44
N PHE A 318 17.84 1.87 14.64
CA PHE A 318 18.97 0.97 14.91
C PHE A 318 19.73 1.38 16.18
N GLU A 319 19.90 2.67 16.41
CA GLU A 319 20.57 3.20 17.61
C GLU A 319 19.75 2.91 18.86
N VAL A 320 18.43 3.22 18.81
CA VAL A 320 17.52 3.00 19.95
C VAL A 320 17.41 1.50 20.29
N LEU A 321 17.28 0.62 19.29
CA LEU A 321 17.21 -0.83 19.54
C LEU A 321 18.53 -1.38 20.12
N ARG A 322 19.69 -0.87 19.69
CA ARG A 322 21.00 -1.24 20.29
C ARG A 322 21.10 -0.77 21.73
N TYR A 323 20.69 0.47 22.00
CA TYR A 323 20.63 1.02 23.35
C TYR A 323 19.73 0.15 24.26
N PHE A 324 18.52 -0.20 23.83
CA PHE A 324 17.65 -1.08 24.61
C PHE A 324 18.27 -2.46 24.89
N ARG A 325 18.99 -3.00 23.91
CA ARG A 325 19.71 -4.27 24.12
C ARG A 325 20.84 -4.14 25.18
N GLU A 326 21.59 -3.05 25.15
CA GLU A 326 22.66 -2.78 26.12
C GLU A 326 22.12 -2.58 27.53
N GLU A 327 20.97 -1.89 27.66
CA GLU A 327 20.24 -1.72 28.92
C GLU A 327 19.51 -3.01 29.38
N GLY A 328 19.50 -4.08 28.58
CA GLY A 328 18.80 -5.32 28.93
C GLY A 328 17.29 -5.22 28.88
N ARG A 329 16.73 -4.19 28.20
CA ARG A 329 15.28 -4.02 28.04
C ARG A 329 14.71 -5.14 27.19
N GLN A 330 13.51 -5.63 27.53
CA GLN A 330 12.82 -6.68 26.81
C GLN A 330 11.35 -6.37 26.62
N PHE A 331 10.76 -6.90 25.53
CA PHE A 331 9.38 -6.71 25.13
C PHE A 331 8.68 -8.04 24.92
N ASP A 332 7.33 -8.03 24.97
CA ASP A 332 6.51 -9.22 24.72
C ASP A 332 6.07 -9.27 23.24
N ALA A 333 5.99 -8.10 22.57
CA ALA A 333 5.70 -8.02 21.15
C ALA A 333 6.49 -6.88 20.51
N ILE A 334 6.99 -7.10 19.28
CA ILE A 334 7.71 -6.09 18.50
C ILE A 334 7.12 -6.04 17.09
N ILE A 335 6.87 -4.82 16.61
CA ILE A 335 6.40 -4.52 15.26
C ILE A 335 7.50 -3.74 14.53
N LEU A 336 7.94 -4.23 13.38
CA LEU A 336 8.96 -3.62 12.53
C LEU A 336 8.36 -3.31 11.15
N ASP A 337 8.06 -2.04 10.87
CA ASP A 337 7.59 -1.58 9.55
C ASP A 337 8.56 -0.55 8.94
N PRO A 338 9.78 -0.98 8.58
CA PRO A 338 10.82 -0.08 8.11
C PRO A 338 10.51 0.50 6.72
N PRO A 339 11.08 1.68 6.40
CA PRO A 339 11.02 2.24 5.06
C PRO A 339 11.70 1.34 4.05
N LYS A 340 11.53 1.67 2.77
CA LYS A 340 12.15 0.93 1.67
C LYS A 340 13.67 1.06 1.70
N PHE A 341 14.39 -0.06 1.89
CA PHE A 341 15.86 -0.07 1.93
C PHE A 341 16.53 -0.28 0.57
N ALA A 342 15.82 -0.85 -0.43
CA ALA A 342 16.35 -1.06 -1.78
C ALA A 342 15.57 -0.25 -2.82
N HIS A 343 16.23 0.70 -3.47
CA HIS A 343 15.69 1.51 -4.58
C HIS A 343 16.23 1.05 -5.96
N SER A 344 17.28 0.22 -5.97
CA SER A 344 17.89 -0.35 -7.17
C SER A 344 18.40 -1.77 -6.90
N GLN A 345 18.60 -2.54 -7.98
CA GLN A 345 19.12 -3.91 -7.90
C GLN A 345 20.46 -3.99 -7.17
N SER A 346 21.34 -3.00 -7.37
CA SER A 346 22.65 -2.95 -6.72
C SER A 346 22.60 -2.71 -5.20
N GLN A 347 21.44 -2.33 -4.67
CA GLN A 347 21.26 -2.07 -3.23
C GLN A 347 20.66 -3.27 -2.47
N ILE A 348 20.30 -4.36 -3.15
CA ILE A 348 19.63 -5.51 -2.52
C ILE A 348 20.45 -6.10 -1.40
N ASP A 349 21.76 -6.33 -1.59
CA ASP A 349 22.63 -6.94 -0.58
C ASP A 349 22.77 -6.04 0.66
N ARG A 350 22.83 -4.72 0.47
CA ARG A 350 22.85 -3.76 1.57
C ARG A 350 21.52 -3.74 2.31
N ALA A 351 20.41 -3.75 1.59
CA ALA A 351 19.07 -3.81 2.15
C ALA A 351 18.86 -5.11 2.95
N ALA A 352 19.32 -6.25 2.42
CA ALA A 352 19.25 -7.55 3.09
C ALA A 352 19.98 -7.51 4.45
N ARG A 353 21.17 -6.90 4.50
CA ARG A 353 21.90 -6.72 5.78
C ARG A 353 21.13 -5.84 6.75
N GLY A 354 20.53 -4.73 6.31
CA GLY A 354 19.73 -3.86 7.16
C GLY A 354 18.49 -4.56 7.73
N TYR A 355 17.73 -5.29 6.89
CA TYR A 355 16.61 -6.10 7.36
C TYR A 355 17.05 -7.20 8.33
N LYS A 356 18.20 -7.86 8.07
CA LYS A 356 18.74 -8.87 8.95
C LYS A 356 19.09 -8.30 10.32
N ASP A 357 19.79 -7.15 10.37
CA ASP A 357 20.20 -6.48 11.61
C ASP A 357 18.97 -6.07 12.45
N LEU A 358 17.95 -5.44 11.82
CA LEU A 358 16.71 -5.09 12.50
C LEU A 358 16.01 -6.31 13.12
N ASN A 359 15.85 -7.37 12.35
CA ASN A 359 15.17 -8.57 12.83
C ASN A 359 15.98 -9.28 13.92
N TRP A 360 17.30 -9.29 13.81
CA TRP A 360 18.20 -9.82 14.84
C TRP A 360 18.05 -9.02 16.14
N LEU A 361 18.10 -7.69 16.10
CA LEU A 361 17.89 -6.83 17.28
C LEU A 361 16.53 -7.11 17.93
N ALA A 362 15.45 -7.16 17.13
CA ALA A 362 14.13 -7.45 17.64
C ALA A 362 14.06 -8.81 18.35
N MET A 363 14.63 -9.87 17.76
CA MET A 363 14.62 -11.20 18.36
C MET A 363 15.45 -11.26 19.65
N ARG A 364 16.49 -10.43 19.79
CA ARG A 364 17.27 -10.29 21.02
C ARG A 364 16.52 -9.53 22.12
N LEU A 365 15.64 -8.62 21.74
CA LEU A 365 14.80 -7.82 22.65
C LEU A 365 13.50 -8.54 23.03
N LEU A 366 13.10 -9.59 22.34
CA LEU A 366 11.88 -10.34 22.65
C LEU A 366 12.10 -11.33 23.80
N ARG A 367 11.15 -11.32 24.73
CA ARG A 367 11.02 -12.38 25.75
C ARG A 367 10.72 -13.72 25.07
N PRO A 368 10.99 -14.87 25.72
CA PRO A 368 10.55 -16.18 25.22
C PRO A 368 9.04 -16.19 24.96
N ASN A 369 8.64 -16.79 23.83
CA ASN A 369 7.27 -16.79 23.31
C ASN A 369 6.74 -15.40 22.92
N GLY A 370 7.64 -14.45 22.65
CA GLY A 370 7.28 -13.12 22.17
C GLY A 370 6.78 -13.15 20.71
N VAL A 371 6.06 -12.09 20.34
CA VAL A 371 5.50 -11.91 19.00
C VAL A 371 6.35 -10.93 18.19
N LEU A 372 6.69 -11.30 16.96
CA LEU A 372 7.34 -10.42 16.00
C LEU A 372 6.46 -10.26 14.76
N ALA A 373 6.05 -9.02 14.49
CA ALA A 373 5.50 -8.64 13.19
C ALA A 373 6.57 -7.85 12.42
N THR A 374 7.00 -8.33 11.27
CA THR A 374 8.08 -7.69 10.50
C THR A 374 7.72 -7.56 9.04
N PHE A 375 8.03 -6.40 8.43
CA PHE A 375 7.59 -6.04 7.08
C PHE A 375 8.74 -5.58 6.18
N SER A 376 8.49 -5.64 4.87
CA SER A 376 9.28 -5.01 3.83
C SER A 376 8.40 -4.51 2.69
N CYS A 377 8.48 -3.22 2.39
CA CYS A 377 7.82 -2.61 1.22
C CYS A 377 8.75 -2.51 -0.01
N SER A 378 9.95 -3.12 0.03
CA SER A 378 10.89 -3.13 -1.09
C SER A 378 10.45 -4.12 -2.17
N GLY A 379 9.93 -3.64 -3.32
CA GLY A 379 9.51 -4.52 -4.43
C GLY A 379 10.64 -5.36 -5.03
N LEU A 380 11.91 -4.96 -4.85
CA LEU A 380 13.09 -5.71 -5.28
C LEU A 380 13.48 -6.86 -4.33
N VAL A 381 12.95 -6.88 -3.11
CA VAL A 381 13.11 -7.97 -2.14
C VAL A 381 11.88 -8.86 -2.26
N SER A 382 12.05 -10.07 -2.80
CA SER A 382 10.95 -11.04 -2.93
C SER A 382 10.52 -11.57 -1.56
N ALA A 383 9.32 -12.16 -1.46
CA ALA A 383 8.85 -12.78 -0.21
C ALA A 383 9.78 -13.91 0.24
N ASP A 384 10.26 -14.74 -0.68
CA ASP A 384 11.24 -15.80 -0.40
C ASP A 384 12.57 -15.23 0.15
N LEU A 385 13.10 -14.18 -0.49
CA LEU A 385 14.32 -13.53 -0.01
C LEU A 385 14.11 -12.90 1.38
N PHE A 386 12.97 -12.25 1.61
CA PHE A 386 12.66 -11.64 2.91
C PHE A 386 12.61 -12.71 4.02
N GLN A 387 11.93 -13.84 3.77
CA GLN A 387 11.88 -14.95 4.71
C GLN A 387 13.27 -15.52 4.99
N LYS A 388 14.15 -15.66 3.98
CA LYS A 388 15.54 -16.10 4.15
C LYS A 388 16.37 -15.12 4.99
N ILE A 389 16.13 -13.81 4.83
CA ILE A 389 16.77 -12.77 5.65
C ILE A 389 16.35 -12.90 7.12
N VAL A 390 15.05 -13.05 7.39
CA VAL A 390 14.52 -13.23 8.75
C VAL A 390 15.00 -14.54 9.36
N PHE A 391 15.06 -15.62 8.59
CA PHE A 391 15.69 -16.89 9.01
C PHE A 391 17.15 -16.69 9.42
N GLY A 392 17.95 -15.98 8.61
CA GLY A 392 19.34 -15.70 8.95
C GLY A 392 19.49 -14.86 10.23
N ALA A 393 18.53 -13.95 10.51
CA ALA A 393 18.48 -13.20 11.76
C ALA A 393 18.18 -14.11 12.97
N ALA A 394 17.25 -15.06 12.82
CA ALA A 394 16.89 -16.03 13.86
C ALA A 394 18.07 -16.92 14.24
N VAL A 395 18.81 -17.43 13.24
CA VAL A 395 20.03 -18.22 13.46
C VAL A 395 21.07 -17.42 14.25
N ASP A 396 21.35 -16.19 13.84
CA ASP A 396 22.34 -15.33 14.52
C ASP A 396 21.87 -14.90 15.93
N ALA A 397 20.56 -14.81 16.16
CA ALA A 397 19.98 -14.53 17.48
C ALA A 397 19.98 -15.76 18.39
N GLY A 398 20.21 -16.97 17.86
CA GLY A 398 20.10 -18.23 18.59
C GLY A 398 18.68 -18.53 19.06
N ARG A 399 17.66 -18.19 18.23
CA ARG A 399 16.23 -18.32 18.57
C ARG A 399 15.51 -19.18 17.54
N ASP A 400 14.62 -20.04 18.04
CA ASP A 400 13.65 -20.74 17.19
C ASP A 400 12.46 -19.82 16.90
N VAL A 401 12.02 -19.75 15.62
CA VAL A 401 10.99 -18.84 15.17
C VAL A 401 9.95 -19.59 14.33
N GLN A 402 8.71 -19.49 14.74
CA GLN A 402 7.56 -20.04 14.02
C GLN A 402 6.83 -18.93 13.28
N ILE A 403 6.60 -19.09 11.97
CA ILE A 403 5.75 -18.19 11.19
C ILE A 403 4.30 -18.58 11.47
N LEU A 404 3.52 -17.65 12.00
CA LEU A 404 2.09 -17.80 12.26
C LEU A 404 1.27 -17.39 11.04
N HIS A 405 1.63 -16.26 10.40
CA HIS A 405 0.96 -15.75 9.19
C HIS A 405 1.96 -15.11 8.23
N HIS A 406 1.69 -15.27 6.93
CA HIS A 406 2.26 -14.43 5.88
C HIS A 406 1.35 -13.21 5.68
N LEU A 407 1.95 -12.02 5.74
CA LEU A 407 1.25 -10.74 5.65
C LEU A 407 1.56 -10.07 4.31
N GLY A 408 0.63 -9.27 3.81
CA GLY A 408 0.76 -8.58 2.52
C GLY A 408 0.03 -7.25 2.51
N GLN A 409 -0.10 -6.65 1.34
CA GLN A 409 -0.88 -5.43 1.16
C GLN A 409 -2.38 -5.70 1.29
N SER A 410 -3.10 -4.73 1.83
CA SER A 410 -4.55 -4.79 2.02
C SER A 410 -5.29 -5.00 0.70
N ALA A 411 -6.48 -5.57 0.76
CA ALA A 411 -7.26 -6.00 -0.41
C ALA A 411 -7.57 -4.87 -1.42
N ASP A 412 -7.67 -3.62 -0.96
CA ASP A 412 -7.84 -2.44 -1.82
C ASP A 412 -6.58 -2.05 -2.62
N HIS A 413 -5.46 -2.76 -2.38
CA HIS A 413 -4.23 -2.70 -3.18
C HIS A 413 -4.05 -4.01 -3.97
N PRO A 414 -4.92 -4.31 -4.96
CA PRO A 414 -4.92 -5.61 -5.63
C PRO A 414 -3.60 -5.90 -6.34
N VAL A 415 -3.32 -7.20 -6.49
CA VAL A 415 -2.22 -7.71 -7.30
C VAL A 415 -2.81 -8.24 -8.61
N LEU A 416 -2.33 -7.74 -9.74
CA LEU A 416 -2.70 -8.27 -11.05
C LEU A 416 -1.82 -9.49 -11.36
N LEU A 417 -2.42 -10.66 -11.60
CA LEU A 417 -1.67 -11.90 -11.83
C LEU A 417 -0.65 -11.80 -12.99
N THR A 418 -0.98 -11.03 -14.01
CA THR A 418 -0.09 -10.80 -15.16
C THR A 418 0.95 -9.70 -14.89
N PHE A 419 0.92 -9.07 -13.72
CA PHE A 419 1.82 -8.02 -13.27
C PHE A 419 2.23 -8.24 -11.81
N PRO A 420 3.10 -9.24 -11.55
CA PRO A 420 3.52 -9.61 -10.19
C PRO A 420 4.26 -8.48 -9.45
N GLU A 421 4.81 -7.49 -10.16
CA GLU A 421 5.45 -6.31 -9.58
C GLU A 421 4.49 -5.44 -8.75
N SER A 422 3.17 -5.63 -8.90
CA SER A 422 2.17 -5.00 -8.04
C SER A 422 2.15 -5.57 -6.61
N ALA A 423 2.73 -6.76 -6.37
CA ALA A 423 2.92 -7.35 -5.05
C ALA A 423 4.22 -6.81 -4.41
N TYR A 424 4.14 -5.68 -3.73
CA TYR A 424 5.33 -5.01 -3.18
C TYR A 424 5.49 -5.12 -1.67
N LEU A 425 4.39 -5.24 -0.90
CA LEU A 425 4.42 -5.40 0.55
C LEU A 425 4.42 -6.88 0.94
N LYS A 426 5.31 -7.26 1.81
CA LYS A 426 5.38 -8.58 2.41
C LYS A 426 5.70 -8.44 3.90
N GLY A 427 5.16 -9.33 4.70
CA GLY A 427 5.41 -9.39 6.13
C GLY A 427 5.31 -10.80 6.67
N LEU A 428 5.86 -10.99 7.84
CA LEU A 428 5.77 -12.21 8.62
C LEU A 428 5.28 -11.87 10.02
N LEU A 429 4.26 -12.55 10.48
CA LEU A 429 3.87 -12.58 11.88
C LEU A 429 4.43 -13.86 12.48
N CYS A 430 5.28 -13.73 13.49
CA CYS A 430 6.06 -14.82 14.04
C CYS A 430 5.89 -14.93 15.56
N ARG A 431 6.03 -16.15 16.06
CA ARG A 431 6.29 -16.44 17.48
C ARG A 431 7.79 -16.77 17.62
N VAL A 432 8.47 -16.10 18.55
CA VAL A 432 9.89 -16.27 18.83
C VAL A 432 10.01 -17.06 20.15
N ILE A 433 10.55 -18.28 20.06
CA ILE A 433 10.66 -19.23 21.17
C ILE A 433 11.98 -19.03 21.92
#